data_b8fa0a77eda78be595a9f443553874ae
#
_entry.id   b8fa0a77eda78be595a9f443553874ae
#
_cell.length_a   1.000
_cell.length_b   1.000
_cell.length_c   1.000
_cell.angle_alpha   90.00
_cell.angle_beta   90.00
_cell.angle_gamma   90.00
#
_symmetry.space_group_name_H-M   'P 1'
#
loop_
_entity.id
_entity.type
_entity.pdbx_description
1 polymer ?
#
loop_
_entity_poly.entity_id
_entity_poly.type
_entity_poly.pdbx_seq_one_letter_code
_entity_poly.pdbx_strand_id
1 'polypeptide(L)'
;MRGRPRIGVLLGCALFALGVLSSTVLAYDGPVEKKVFTLPVYTTVGGKTIRNVRVGYETYGTLNAAGDNAIFIPHYYSGTSHAAGKYKPSDVAPGYWDPIIGSGKPIDTDKYFVVSADTLANLNTKDPNVTTTGPATINPDTGKPYGLTFPVVAMRDSVRVHKALVDSLGVKKLVAVAGASGGAIQAMEWAALYPAFVERVVHVIGPGFDISPYVIELLDMWVSPIRIDPKWNGGDYYGREEPVDGVGQALKIVTIDTRHWGWADKAFGYKWADPARDPGAELSNRFAIEDTLDKAGATRAKTTDANSMLYMTKANQLYRLTDAEVKGIRAKILFVPSRSDLVFPPELSLSAAQRYTQQGGVAEVAIIDGDGGHLEGILNVAKQGEAIRAFLSK
;
A
#
# COMPACT_ATOMS: atom_id res chain seq x y z
N MET A 1 22.58 -39.49 67.61
CA MET A 1 21.27 -39.98 67.87
C MET A 1 20.39 -39.61 66.68
N ARG A 2 19.75 -40.53 66.12
CA ARG A 2 19.00 -40.75 64.89
C ARG A 2 18.51 -39.52 64.10
N GLY A 3 19.12 -39.26 62.90
CA GLY A 3 18.64 -38.36 61.90
C GLY A 3 17.45 -38.92 61.13
N ARG A 4 16.49 -38.04 60.78
CA ARG A 4 15.38 -38.35 59.86
C ARG A 4 15.76 -37.90 58.43
N PRO A 5 15.43 -38.68 57.40
CA PRO A 5 15.67 -38.29 56.02
C PRO A 5 14.62 -37.29 55.50
N ARG A 6 15.05 -36.27 54.78
CA ARG A 6 14.18 -35.35 54.02
C ARG A 6 13.78 -36.01 52.72
N ILE A 7 12.48 -36.20 52.55
CA ILE A 7 11.84 -36.65 51.29
C ILE A 7 11.72 -35.39 50.40
N GLY A 8 12.49 -35.37 49.31
CA GLY A 8 12.33 -34.36 48.27
C GLY A 8 11.14 -34.73 47.35
N VAL A 9 10.14 -33.87 47.32
CA VAL A 9 9.04 -33.93 46.37
C VAL A 9 9.49 -33.28 45.06
N LEU A 10 9.73 -34.12 44.05
CA LEU A 10 9.90 -33.66 42.66
C LEU A 10 8.47 -33.33 42.10
N LEU A 11 8.20 -32.03 41.95
CA LEU A 11 7.07 -31.56 41.16
C LEU A 11 7.47 -31.61 39.69
N GLY A 12 6.98 -32.60 38.97
CA GLY A 12 7.04 -32.66 37.52
C GLY A 12 6.10 -31.64 36.89
N CYS A 13 6.64 -30.54 36.34
CA CYS A 13 5.90 -29.66 35.45
C CYS A 13 5.68 -30.37 34.11
N ALA A 14 4.50 -30.92 33.88
CA ALA A 14 4.06 -31.35 32.57
C ALA A 14 3.70 -30.08 31.76
N LEU A 15 4.60 -29.68 30.86
CA LEU A 15 4.31 -28.69 29.82
C LEU A 15 3.36 -29.31 28.80
N PHE A 16 2.09 -28.98 28.89
CA PHE A 16 1.15 -29.19 27.79
C PHE A 16 1.51 -28.19 26.68
N ALA A 17 2.29 -28.63 25.69
CA ALA A 17 2.43 -27.93 24.44
C ALA A 17 1.08 -28.05 23.67
N LEU A 18 0.24 -27.03 23.76
CA LEU A 18 -0.82 -26.84 22.78
C LEU A 18 -0.16 -26.57 21.43
N GLY A 19 -0.08 -27.58 20.61
CA GLY A 19 0.25 -27.44 19.21
C GLY A 19 -0.83 -26.64 18.51
N VAL A 20 -0.62 -25.33 18.36
CA VAL A 20 -1.30 -24.54 17.36
C VAL A 20 -0.84 -25.09 16.02
N LEU A 21 -1.68 -25.89 15.38
CA LEU A 21 -1.52 -26.22 13.96
C LEU A 21 -1.69 -24.90 13.18
N SER A 22 -0.59 -24.13 13.08
CA SER A 22 -0.46 -23.13 12.06
C SER A 22 -0.47 -23.89 10.74
N SER A 23 -1.61 -23.86 10.04
CA SER A 23 -1.64 -24.18 8.63
C SER A 23 -0.62 -23.26 7.96
N THR A 24 0.54 -23.78 7.61
CA THR A 24 1.51 -23.10 6.77
C THR A 24 0.82 -22.91 5.43
N VAL A 25 0.22 -21.75 5.24
CA VAL A 25 -0.19 -21.28 3.92
C VAL A 25 1.11 -21.20 3.12
N LEU A 26 1.25 -22.06 2.12
CA LEU A 26 2.42 -22.06 1.26
C LEU A 26 2.52 -20.67 0.60
N ALA A 27 3.64 -20.03 0.79
CA ALA A 27 3.99 -18.78 0.12
C ALA A 27 4.18 -19.04 -1.38
N TYR A 28 4.21 -17.99 -2.22
CA TYR A 28 4.66 -18.10 -3.60
C TYR A 28 6.05 -18.79 -3.61
N ASP A 29 6.14 -19.97 -4.24
CA ASP A 29 7.27 -20.89 -4.07
C ASP A 29 8.53 -20.49 -4.87
N GLY A 30 8.46 -19.43 -5.70
CA GLY A 30 9.57 -18.97 -6.54
C GLY A 30 10.22 -17.69 -6.03
N PRO A 31 11.51 -17.45 -6.37
CA PRO A 31 12.12 -16.15 -6.18
C PRO A 31 11.41 -15.12 -7.04
N VAL A 32 11.06 -13.97 -6.44
CA VAL A 32 10.45 -12.86 -7.16
C VAL A 32 11.54 -12.08 -7.89
N GLU A 33 11.32 -11.79 -9.17
CA GLU A 33 12.23 -10.98 -9.97
C GLU A 33 11.65 -9.58 -10.18
N LYS A 34 12.42 -8.56 -9.78
CA LYS A 34 12.11 -7.18 -10.13
C LYS A 34 12.54 -6.90 -11.56
N LYS A 35 11.57 -6.49 -12.38
CA LYS A 35 11.74 -6.11 -13.78
C LYS A 35 11.50 -4.62 -13.96
N VAL A 36 11.93 -4.07 -15.08
CA VAL A 36 11.74 -2.65 -15.40
C VAL A 36 11.04 -2.51 -16.75
N PHE A 37 9.96 -1.77 -16.76
CA PHE A 37 9.29 -1.31 -17.96
C PHE A 37 9.75 0.11 -18.30
N THR A 38 9.99 0.38 -19.57
CA THR A 38 10.39 1.69 -20.07
C THR A 38 9.41 2.17 -21.14
N LEU A 39 8.91 3.39 -20.97
CA LEU A 39 8.10 4.09 -21.95
C LEU A 39 8.88 5.32 -22.43
N PRO A 40 9.25 5.44 -23.72
CA PRO A 40 10.13 6.49 -24.19
C PRO A 40 9.60 7.91 -23.93
N VAL A 41 8.28 8.10 -24.11
CA VAL A 41 7.60 9.39 -23.92
C VAL A 41 6.21 9.14 -23.34
N TYR A 42 5.85 9.95 -22.34
CA TYR A 42 4.52 9.94 -21.74
C TYR A 42 4.01 11.39 -21.61
N THR A 43 2.77 11.64 -22.01
CA THR A 43 2.09 12.93 -21.78
C THR A 43 1.08 12.78 -20.65
N THR A 44 1.29 13.56 -19.58
CA THR A 44 0.43 13.53 -18.38
C THR A 44 -0.98 14.03 -18.69
N VAL A 45 -1.93 13.76 -17.78
CA VAL A 45 -3.29 14.34 -17.84
C VAL A 45 -3.25 15.87 -17.90
N GLY A 46 -2.27 16.48 -17.24
CA GLY A 46 -2.03 17.95 -17.31
C GLY A 46 -1.33 18.44 -18.58
N GLY A 47 -1.14 17.57 -19.59
CA GLY A 47 -0.55 17.95 -20.89
C GLY A 47 0.97 18.16 -20.89
N LYS A 48 1.68 17.79 -19.82
CA LYS A 48 3.14 17.88 -19.75
C LYS A 48 3.80 16.57 -20.17
N THR A 49 4.94 16.65 -20.83
CA THR A 49 5.67 15.48 -21.31
C THR A 49 6.76 15.06 -20.33
N ILE A 50 6.86 13.75 -20.08
CA ILE A 50 7.92 13.08 -19.34
C ILE A 50 8.63 12.14 -20.34
N ARG A 51 9.97 12.22 -20.41
CA ARG A 51 10.79 11.36 -21.25
C ARG A 51 11.40 10.23 -20.43
N ASN A 52 11.62 9.09 -21.08
CA ASN A 52 12.27 7.91 -20.48
C ASN A 52 11.60 7.48 -19.16
N VAL A 53 10.27 7.39 -19.18
CA VAL A 53 9.50 6.88 -18.02
C VAL A 53 9.91 5.45 -17.73
N ARG A 54 10.30 5.17 -16.50
CA ARG A 54 10.67 3.83 -16.03
C ARG A 54 9.88 3.51 -14.77
N VAL A 55 9.28 2.32 -14.74
CA VAL A 55 8.60 1.77 -13.57
C VAL A 55 9.04 0.33 -13.33
N GLY A 56 9.29 -0.02 -12.08
CA GLY A 56 9.55 -1.39 -11.66
C GLY A 56 8.26 -2.20 -11.67
N TYR A 57 8.37 -3.49 -11.96
CA TYR A 57 7.22 -4.38 -11.87
C TYR A 57 7.63 -5.80 -11.53
N GLU A 58 6.67 -6.56 -11.06
CA GLU A 58 6.80 -7.97 -10.72
C GLU A 58 5.64 -8.76 -11.33
N THR A 59 5.88 -10.05 -11.58
CA THR A 59 4.87 -10.95 -12.13
C THR A 59 4.86 -12.27 -11.35
N TYR A 60 3.68 -12.85 -11.18
CA TYR A 60 3.46 -14.12 -10.50
C TYR A 60 2.51 -14.98 -11.32
N GLY A 61 2.76 -16.28 -11.41
CA GLY A 61 1.99 -17.18 -12.27
C GLY A 61 2.31 -17.02 -13.76
N THR A 62 1.44 -17.53 -14.63
CA THR A 62 1.66 -17.58 -16.08
C THR A 62 0.50 -16.99 -16.85
N LEU A 63 0.81 -16.11 -17.82
CA LEU A 63 -0.19 -15.59 -18.75
C LEU A 63 -0.60 -16.71 -19.71
N ASN A 64 -1.91 -16.94 -19.86
CA ASN A 64 -2.42 -17.92 -20.79
C ASN A 64 -2.29 -17.45 -22.25
N ALA A 65 -2.47 -18.35 -23.20
CA ALA A 65 -2.32 -18.05 -24.62
C ALA A 65 -3.35 -17.02 -25.15
N ALA A 66 -4.52 -16.91 -24.49
CA ALA A 66 -5.53 -15.91 -24.84
C ALA A 66 -5.18 -14.50 -24.31
N GLY A 67 -4.29 -14.42 -23.30
CA GLY A 67 -3.90 -13.16 -22.67
C GLY A 67 -4.99 -12.55 -21.77
N ASP A 68 -5.92 -13.37 -21.25
CA ASP A 68 -7.14 -12.91 -20.59
C ASP A 68 -7.29 -13.37 -19.12
N ASN A 69 -6.25 -14.00 -18.55
CA ASN A 69 -6.25 -14.45 -17.15
C ASN A 69 -5.45 -13.52 -16.21
N ALA A 70 -5.24 -12.26 -16.57
CA ALA A 70 -4.40 -11.38 -15.78
C ALA A 70 -5.16 -10.66 -14.64
N ILE A 71 -4.48 -10.47 -13.50
CA ILE A 71 -4.91 -9.61 -12.39
C ILE A 71 -3.82 -8.57 -12.16
N PHE A 72 -4.21 -7.29 -12.05
CA PHE A 72 -3.28 -6.21 -11.75
C PHE A 72 -3.40 -5.78 -10.29
N ILE A 73 -2.25 -5.64 -9.61
CA ILE A 73 -2.16 -5.26 -8.18
C ILE A 73 -1.45 -3.91 -8.06
N PRO A 74 -2.17 -2.79 -8.06
CA PRO A 74 -1.61 -1.49 -7.74
C PRO A 74 -1.35 -1.36 -6.24
N HIS A 75 -0.19 -0.81 -5.87
CA HIS A 75 0.19 -0.65 -4.48
C HIS A 75 -0.46 0.57 -3.80
N TYR A 76 -0.50 0.57 -2.46
CA TYR A 76 -0.98 1.66 -1.62
C TYR A 76 0.04 2.82 -1.55
N TYR A 77 -0.31 3.93 -0.86
CA TYR A 77 0.43 5.20 -0.80
C TYR A 77 1.94 5.04 -0.62
N SER A 78 2.38 4.29 0.39
CA SER A 78 3.80 4.05 0.69
C SER A 78 4.28 2.65 0.30
N GLY A 79 3.49 1.93 -0.51
CA GLY A 79 3.83 0.61 -1.01
C GLY A 79 4.76 0.63 -2.22
N THR A 80 5.06 -0.56 -2.70
CA THR A 80 5.86 -0.82 -3.90
C THR A 80 5.21 -1.94 -4.69
N SER A 81 5.73 -2.27 -5.84
CA SER A 81 5.26 -3.42 -6.64
C SER A 81 5.50 -4.78 -5.97
N HIS A 82 6.18 -4.85 -4.81
CA HIS A 82 6.41 -6.10 -4.10
C HIS A 82 5.15 -6.60 -3.39
N ALA A 83 4.27 -7.27 -4.14
CA ALA A 83 2.98 -7.71 -3.64
C ALA A 83 3.03 -9.06 -2.93
N ALA A 84 3.86 -10.02 -3.36
CA ALA A 84 3.97 -11.36 -2.78
C ALA A 84 5.38 -11.93 -2.91
N GLY A 85 5.64 -13.06 -2.24
CA GLY A 85 6.91 -13.78 -2.29
C GLY A 85 8.08 -13.00 -1.72
N LYS A 86 9.30 -13.47 -1.99
CA LYS A 86 10.57 -12.88 -1.54
C LYS A 86 11.55 -12.80 -2.70
N TYR A 87 12.41 -11.78 -2.74
CA TYR A 87 13.50 -11.70 -3.73
C TYR A 87 14.58 -12.74 -3.45
N LYS A 88 14.84 -13.00 -2.18
CA LYS A 88 15.80 -14.03 -1.71
C LYS A 88 15.31 -14.68 -0.41
N PRO A 89 15.69 -15.92 -0.13
CA PRO A 89 15.24 -16.63 1.09
C PRO A 89 15.56 -15.90 2.40
N SER A 90 16.61 -15.09 2.43
CA SER A 90 17.04 -14.33 3.61
C SER A 90 16.23 -13.07 3.88
N ASP A 91 15.29 -12.67 3.01
CA ASP A 91 14.46 -11.49 3.23
C ASP A 91 13.59 -11.68 4.48
N VAL A 92 13.52 -10.63 5.31
CA VAL A 92 12.81 -10.67 6.59
C VAL A 92 11.31 -10.89 6.40
N ALA A 93 10.72 -10.24 5.38
CA ALA A 93 9.30 -10.34 5.09
C ALA A 93 9.07 -10.57 3.60
N PRO A 94 7.99 -11.27 3.24
CA PRO A 94 7.51 -11.33 1.86
C PRO A 94 6.77 -10.03 1.48
N GLY A 95 6.29 -9.97 0.24
CA GLY A 95 5.42 -8.91 -0.24
C GLY A 95 4.15 -8.75 0.61
N TYR A 96 3.58 -7.55 0.60
CA TYR A 96 2.54 -7.13 1.57
C TYR A 96 1.23 -7.92 1.50
N TRP A 97 0.90 -8.55 0.37
CA TRP A 97 -0.28 -9.38 0.14
C TRP A 97 0.07 -10.85 -0.11
N ASP A 98 1.26 -11.27 0.30
CA ASP A 98 1.67 -12.67 0.24
C ASP A 98 0.62 -13.64 0.82
N PRO A 99 -0.10 -13.33 1.91
CA PRO A 99 -1.13 -14.23 2.42
C PRO A 99 -2.28 -14.52 1.46
N ILE A 100 -2.53 -13.67 0.45
CA ILE A 100 -3.63 -13.84 -0.50
C ILE A 100 -3.20 -14.07 -1.96
N ILE A 101 -1.92 -13.94 -2.29
CA ILE A 101 -1.38 -14.16 -3.64
C ILE A 101 -0.43 -15.35 -3.63
N GLY A 102 -0.70 -16.37 -4.45
CA GLY A 102 0.14 -17.57 -4.57
C GLY A 102 -0.66 -18.80 -5.00
N SER A 103 0.01 -19.92 -5.17
CA SER A 103 -0.62 -21.20 -5.53
C SER A 103 -1.68 -21.59 -4.49
N GLY A 104 -2.90 -21.87 -4.94
CA GLY A 104 -4.03 -22.21 -4.08
C GLY A 104 -4.55 -21.10 -3.17
N LYS A 105 -3.96 -19.90 -3.16
CA LYS A 105 -4.40 -18.75 -2.36
C LYS A 105 -5.62 -18.05 -2.99
N PRO A 106 -6.26 -17.06 -2.33
CA PRO A 106 -7.40 -16.32 -2.88
C PRO A 106 -7.18 -15.76 -4.28
N ILE A 107 -6.03 -15.16 -4.54
CA ILE A 107 -5.54 -14.79 -5.88
C ILE A 107 -4.56 -15.89 -6.31
N ASP A 108 -5.12 -16.93 -6.91
CA ASP A 108 -4.45 -18.19 -7.20
C ASP A 108 -3.54 -18.06 -8.43
N THR A 109 -2.23 -18.11 -8.22
CA THR A 109 -1.22 -18.00 -9.30
C THR A 109 -1.15 -19.21 -10.21
N ASP A 110 -1.80 -20.32 -9.87
CA ASP A 110 -1.98 -21.46 -10.80
C ASP A 110 -3.02 -21.15 -11.88
N LYS A 111 -3.90 -20.18 -11.64
CA LYS A 111 -4.98 -19.76 -12.53
C LYS A 111 -4.72 -18.39 -13.15
N TYR A 112 -4.17 -17.46 -12.36
CA TYR A 112 -4.04 -16.07 -12.73
C TYR A 112 -2.59 -15.66 -12.95
N PHE A 113 -2.38 -14.86 -13.96
CA PHE A 113 -1.15 -14.11 -14.16
C PHE A 113 -1.25 -12.78 -13.42
N VAL A 114 -0.56 -12.64 -12.30
CA VAL A 114 -0.60 -11.45 -11.47
C VAL A 114 0.53 -10.50 -11.85
N VAL A 115 0.20 -9.22 -12.04
CA VAL A 115 1.18 -8.15 -12.33
C VAL A 115 1.05 -7.08 -11.27
N SER A 116 2.15 -6.66 -10.67
CA SER A 116 2.21 -5.50 -9.78
C SER A 116 3.29 -4.54 -10.26
N ALA A 117 3.05 -3.23 -10.19
CA ALA A 117 4.00 -2.23 -10.69
C ALA A 117 4.13 -1.03 -9.76
N ASP A 118 5.34 -0.42 -9.75
CA ASP A 118 5.61 0.82 -9.04
C ASP A 118 4.89 1.98 -9.75
N THR A 119 4.35 2.95 -8.99
CA THR A 119 3.71 4.15 -9.54
C THR A 119 4.75 5.17 -10.01
N LEU A 120 4.33 6.14 -10.83
CA LEU A 120 5.05 7.39 -10.99
C LEU A 120 5.19 8.08 -9.62
N ALA A 121 6.33 8.73 -9.41
CA ALA A 121 6.66 9.42 -8.16
C ALA A 121 6.50 8.55 -6.91
N ASN A 122 6.79 7.23 -6.99
CA ASN A 122 6.84 6.38 -5.80
C ASN A 122 7.81 6.99 -4.79
N LEU A 123 7.39 7.06 -3.54
CA LEU A 123 8.17 7.74 -2.51
C LEU A 123 9.42 6.97 -2.05
N ASN A 124 9.50 5.67 -2.29
CA ASN A 124 10.61 4.81 -1.85
C ASN A 124 11.78 4.78 -2.87
N THR A 125 12.18 5.94 -3.38
CA THR A 125 13.18 6.06 -4.47
C THR A 125 14.57 5.55 -4.11
N LYS A 126 14.87 5.38 -2.84
CA LYS A 126 16.17 4.89 -2.33
C LYS A 126 16.15 3.41 -1.98
N ASP A 127 15.01 2.74 -2.12
CA ASP A 127 14.92 1.29 -2.05
C ASP A 127 15.49 0.69 -3.35
N PRO A 128 16.52 -0.17 -3.31
CA PRO A 128 17.12 -0.75 -4.51
C PRO A 128 16.15 -1.61 -5.33
N ASN A 129 15.05 -2.05 -4.73
CA ASN A 129 14.01 -2.84 -5.38
C ASN A 129 12.87 -1.97 -5.97
N VAL A 130 12.96 -0.65 -5.90
CA VAL A 130 11.98 0.27 -6.49
C VAL A 130 12.56 0.94 -7.73
N THR A 131 11.79 0.94 -8.80
CA THR A 131 12.10 1.75 -9.98
C THR A 131 10.90 2.65 -10.27
N THR A 132 11.13 3.96 -10.24
CA THR A 132 10.09 4.95 -10.50
C THR A 132 10.66 6.14 -11.24
N THR A 133 9.82 6.80 -12.03
CA THR A 133 10.12 8.12 -12.59
C THR A 133 9.34 9.16 -11.81
N GLY A 134 10.07 10.11 -11.24
CA GLY A 134 9.52 11.14 -10.35
C GLY A 134 10.52 12.28 -10.11
N PRO A 135 10.29 13.10 -9.06
CA PRO A 135 11.15 14.25 -8.74
C PRO A 135 12.64 13.93 -8.60
N ALA A 136 12.98 12.76 -8.03
CA ALA A 136 14.38 12.34 -7.85
C ALA A 136 15.04 11.86 -9.15
N THR A 137 14.27 11.63 -10.21
CA THR A 137 14.80 11.15 -11.50
C THR A 137 15.61 12.26 -12.20
N ILE A 138 16.71 11.88 -12.83
CA ILE A 138 17.49 12.81 -13.66
C ILE A 138 16.68 13.19 -14.90
N ASN A 139 16.42 14.48 -15.04
CA ASN A 139 15.78 15.03 -16.23
C ASN A 139 16.78 14.95 -17.41
N PRO A 140 16.46 14.24 -18.50
CA PRO A 140 17.36 14.07 -19.63
C PRO A 140 17.69 15.39 -20.37
N ASP A 141 16.85 16.42 -20.22
CA ASP A 141 17.05 17.70 -20.87
C ASP A 141 18.03 18.61 -20.10
N THR A 142 18.20 18.41 -18.79
CA THR A 142 19.05 19.26 -17.92
C THR A 142 20.22 18.53 -17.29
N GLY A 143 20.20 17.19 -17.25
CA GLY A 143 21.20 16.38 -16.55
C GLY A 143 21.12 16.47 -15.02
N LYS A 144 20.06 17.10 -14.45
CA LYS A 144 19.84 17.27 -13.01
C LYS A 144 18.53 16.57 -12.59
N PRO A 145 18.34 16.24 -11.31
CA PRO A 145 17.03 15.79 -10.83
C PRO A 145 15.92 16.76 -11.22
N TYR A 146 14.74 16.23 -11.56
CA TYR A 146 13.59 17.09 -11.86
C TYR A 146 13.22 18.02 -10.70
N GLY A 147 13.34 17.56 -9.46
CA GLY A 147 12.89 18.33 -8.31
C GLY A 147 11.42 18.72 -8.47
N LEU A 148 11.07 19.94 -8.08
CA LEU A 148 9.72 20.49 -8.25
C LEU A 148 9.38 20.89 -9.69
N THR A 149 10.30 20.70 -10.66
CA THR A 149 9.99 20.86 -12.09
C THR A 149 9.37 19.59 -12.69
N PHE A 150 9.35 18.49 -11.93
CA PHE A 150 8.62 17.30 -12.35
C PHE A 150 7.14 17.63 -12.55
N PRO A 151 6.50 17.18 -13.65
CA PRO A 151 5.08 17.45 -13.85
C PRO A 151 4.23 16.90 -12.71
N VAL A 152 3.20 17.64 -12.29
CA VAL A 152 2.18 17.10 -11.41
C VAL A 152 1.51 15.92 -12.11
N VAL A 153 1.51 14.77 -11.45
CA VAL A 153 0.86 13.54 -11.91
C VAL A 153 -0.33 13.21 -11.03
N ALA A 154 -1.38 12.64 -11.64
CA ALA A 154 -2.51 12.05 -10.94
C ALA A 154 -2.35 10.51 -10.88
N MET A 155 -3.15 9.81 -10.09
CA MET A 155 -3.20 8.34 -10.10
C MET A 155 -3.53 7.79 -11.48
N ARG A 156 -4.35 8.50 -12.24
CA ARG A 156 -4.68 8.23 -13.65
C ARG A 156 -3.46 8.17 -14.56
N ASP A 157 -2.43 8.97 -14.29
CA ASP A 157 -1.18 8.94 -15.05
C ASP A 157 -0.42 7.63 -14.83
N SER A 158 -0.32 7.16 -13.57
CA SER A 158 0.26 5.86 -13.26
C SER A 158 -0.53 4.72 -13.92
N VAL A 159 -1.85 4.77 -13.89
CA VAL A 159 -2.72 3.78 -14.55
C VAL A 159 -2.47 3.72 -16.07
N ARG A 160 -2.29 4.86 -16.74
CA ARG A 160 -1.98 4.88 -18.19
C ARG A 160 -0.60 4.29 -18.49
N VAL A 161 0.41 4.56 -17.65
CA VAL A 161 1.73 3.93 -17.77
C VAL A 161 1.64 2.42 -17.52
N HIS A 162 0.89 2.00 -16.51
CA HIS A 162 0.65 0.58 -16.22
C HIS A 162 -0.14 -0.12 -17.33
N LYS A 163 -1.05 0.59 -18.02
CA LYS A 163 -1.74 0.04 -19.20
C LYS A 163 -0.75 -0.28 -20.32
N ALA A 164 0.17 0.64 -20.59
CA ALA A 164 1.22 0.37 -21.59
C ALA A 164 2.13 -0.81 -21.17
N LEU A 165 2.43 -0.94 -19.87
CA LEU A 165 3.16 -2.10 -19.34
C LEU A 165 2.41 -3.41 -19.60
N VAL A 166 1.14 -3.53 -19.18
CA VAL A 166 0.40 -4.80 -19.34
C VAL A 166 0.15 -5.14 -20.81
N ASP A 167 0.00 -4.13 -21.68
CA ASP A 167 -0.07 -4.33 -23.13
C ASP A 167 1.23 -4.93 -23.68
N SER A 168 2.38 -4.44 -23.20
CA SER A 168 3.71 -4.96 -23.59
C SER A 168 3.94 -6.41 -23.16
N LEU A 169 3.26 -6.85 -22.09
CA LEU A 169 3.29 -8.23 -21.61
C LEU A 169 2.33 -9.16 -22.39
N GLY A 170 1.54 -8.62 -23.31
CA GLY A 170 0.58 -9.39 -24.11
C GLY A 170 -0.78 -9.58 -23.47
N VAL A 171 -1.06 -8.92 -22.32
CA VAL A 171 -2.36 -8.97 -21.64
C VAL A 171 -3.42 -8.32 -22.53
N LYS A 172 -4.52 -9.03 -22.77
CA LYS A 172 -5.66 -8.57 -23.58
C LYS A 172 -6.84 -8.14 -22.73
N LYS A 173 -6.92 -8.63 -21.48
CA LYS A 173 -8.00 -8.36 -20.54
C LYS A 173 -7.52 -8.58 -19.11
N LEU A 174 -8.05 -7.79 -18.19
CA LEU A 174 -7.85 -8.00 -16.76
C LEU A 174 -9.10 -8.65 -16.16
N VAL A 175 -8.92 -9.86 -15.60
CA VAL A 175 -9.94 -10.52 -14.78
C VAL A 175 -10.32 -9.62 -13.61
N ALA A 176 -9.30 -8.98 -13.01
CA ALA A 176 -9.52 -7.99 -11.97
C ALA A 176 -8.37 -6.97 -11.85
N VAL A 177 -8.69 -5.83 -11.25
CA VAL A 177 -7.72 -4.96 -10.61
C VAL A 177 -8.02 -4.98 -9.11
N ALA A 178 -7.05 -5.37 -8.28
CA ALA A 178 -7.22 -5.49 -6.84
C ALA A 178 -6.19 -4.61 -6.11
N GLY A 179 -6.65 -3.63 -5.35
CA GLY A 179 -5.75 -2.70 -4.67
C GLY A 179 -6.31 -2.18 -3.36
N ALA A 180 -5.39 -1.80 -2.44
CA ALA A 180 -5.71 -1.22 -1.15
C ALA A 180 -5.39 0.28 -1.13
N SER A 181 -6.25 1.11 -0.51
CA SER A 181 -6.00 2.54 -0.28
C SER A 181 -5.72 3.29 -1.59
N GLY A 182 -4.54 3.89 -1.76
CA GLY A 182 -4.11 4.46 -3.05
C GLY A 182 -4.13 3.46 -4.21
N GLY A 183 -3.98 2.15 -3.94
CA GLY A 183 -4.18 1.08 -4.92
C GLY A 183 -5.65 0.89 -5.28
N ALA A 184 -6.59 1.08 -4.33
CA ALA A 184 -8.02 1.06 -4.61
C ALA A 184 -8.44 2.25 -5.49
N ILE A 185 -7.85 3.43 -5.28
CA ILE A 185 -8.00 4.59 -6.16
C ILE A 185 -7.58 4.22 -7.60
N GLN A 186 -6.39 3.65 -7.75
CA GLN A 186 -5.92 3.20 -9.06
C GLN A 186 -6.84 2.15 -9.69
N ALA A 187 -7.38 1.21 -8.89
CA ALA A 187 -8.29 0.18 -9.38
C ALA A 187 -9.59 0.79 -9.97
N MET A 188 -10.13 1.82 -9.34
CA MET A 188 -11.28 2.56 -9.88
C MET A 188 -10.92 3.35 -11.14
N GLU A 189 -9.75 3.98 -11.19
CA GLU A 189 -9.26 4.65 -12.40
C GLU A 189 -9.08 3.67 -13.57
N TRP A 190 -8.59 2.45 -13.32
CA TRP A 190 -8.54 1.38 -14.32
C TRP A 190 -9.92 1.05 -14.89
N ALA A 191 -10.92 0.86 -14.02
CA ALA A 191 -12.28 0.51 -14.44
C ALA A 191 -12.97 1.65 -15.22
N ALA A 192 -12.71 2.90 -14.83
CA ALA A 192 -13.26 4.08 -15.49
C ALA A 192 -12.61 4.35 -16.87
N LEU A 193 -11.27 4.21 -16.95
CA LEU A 193 -10.53 4.46 -18.19
C LEU A 193 -10.67 3.33 -19.20
N TYR A 194 -10.78 2.10 -18.75
CA TYR A 194 -10.73 0.91 -19.59
C TYR A 194 -11.90 -0.06 -19.30
N PRO A 195 -13.16 0.39 -19.42
CA PRO A 195 -14.34 -0.39 -18.99
C PRO A 195 -14.53 -1.69 -19.77
N ALA A 196 -14.00 -1.81 -20.99
CA ALA A 196 -14.04 -3.05 -21.76
C ALA A 196 -12.86 -3.99 -21.45
N PHE A 197 -11.84 -3.51 -20.75
CA PHE A 197 -10.62 -4.24 -20.46
C PHE A 197 -10.60 -4.83 -19.05
N VAL A 198 -11.32 -4.22 -18.11
CA VAL A 198 -11.40 -4.62 -16.68
C VAL A 198 -12.74 -5.27 -16.38
N GLU A 199 -12.74 -6.54 -15.97
CA GLU A 199 -13.98 -7.24 -15.62
C GLU A 199 -14.43 -7.02 -14.17
N ARG A 200 -13.48 -6.93 -13.25
CA ARG A 200 -13.74 -6.81 -11.81
C ARG A 200 -12.80 -5.82 -11.13
N VAL A 201 -13.27 -5.24 -10.05
CA VAL A 201 -12.46 -4.43 -9.12
C VAL A 201 -12.60 -5.02 -7.71
N VAL A 202 -11.47 -5.24 -7.03
CA VAL A 202 -11.43 -5.50 -5.59
C VAL A 202 -10.89 -4.24 -4.92
N HIS A 203 -11.80 -3.44 -4.38
CA HIS A 203 -11.55 -2.12 -3.80
C HIS A 203 -11.39 -2.23 -2.29
N VAL A 204 -10.14 -2.33 -1.81
CA VAL A 204 -9.83 -2.58 -0.39
C VAL A 204 -9.51 -1.26 0.30
N ILE A 205 -10.20 -0.95 1.41
CA ILE A 205 -9.97 0.25 2.24
C ILE A 205 -9.77 1.53 1.42
N GLY A 206 -10.62 1.77 0.46
CA GLY A 206 -10.51 2.93 -0.42
C GLY A 206 -11.67 3.92 -0.24
N PRO A 207 -11.57 5.12 -0.84
CA PRO A 207 -12.54 6.21 -0.65
C PRO A 207 -13.84 6.06 -1.46
N GLY A 208 -13.93 5.05 -2.33
CA GLY A 208 -14.99 4.97 -3.34
C GLY A 208 -14.61 5.73 -4.61
N PHE A 209 -15.41 6.69 -5.05
CA PHE A 209 -15.26 7.35 -6.36
C PHE A 209 -14.59 8.74 -6.32
N ASP A 210 -14.40 9.29 -5.14
CA ASP A 210 -13.77 10.62 -4.95
C ASP A 210 -13.12 10.74 -3.57
N ILE A 211 -12.35 11.84 -3.42
CA ILE A 211 -11.72 12.25 -2.17
C ILE A 211 -12.49 13.41 -1.57
N SER A 212 -12.87 13.30 -0.30
CA SER A 212 -13.54 14.41 0.42
C SER A 212 -12.56 15.54 0.77
N PRO A 213 -13.06 16.77 0.99
CA PRO A 213 -12.22 17.88 1.49
C PRO A 213 -11.49 17.54 2.79
N TYR A 214 -12.10 16.75 3.69
CA TYR A 214 -11.48 16.29 4.92
C TYR A 214 -10.22 15.44 4.64
N VAL A 215 -10.31 14.50 3.71
CA VAL A 215 -9.18 13.65 3.33
C VAL A 215 -8.12 14.44 2.57
N ILE A 216 -8.50 15.46 1.76
CA ILE A 216 -7.54 16.36 1.12
C ILE A 216 -6.66 17.03 2.17
N GLU A 217 -7.27 17.55 3.27
CA GLU A 217 -6.55 18.21 4.35
C GLU A 217 -5.72 17.21 5.17
N LEU A 218 -6.28 16.06 5.51
CA LEU A 218 -5.55 14.99 6.20
C LEU A 218 -4.26 14.60 5.45
N LEU A 219 -4.35 14.44 4.14
CA LEU A 219 -3.19 14.16 3.29
C LEU A 219 -2.19 15.32 3.26
N ASP A 220 -2.65 16.58 3.32
CA ASP A 220 -1.75 17.74 3.42
C ASP A 220 -1.00 17.79 4.74
N MET A 221 -1.68 17.46 5.85
CA MET A 221 -1.06 17.33 7.16
C MET A 221 0.06 16.29 7.19
N TRP A 222 -0.08 15.18 6.44
CA TRP A 222 0.96 14.15 6.38
C TRP A 222 2.30 14.69 5.88
N VAL A 223 2.30 15.65 4.97
CA VAL A 223 3.53 16.19 4.35
C VAL A 223 3.95 17.56 4.89
N SER A 224 3.17 18.14 5.78
CA SER A 224 3.47 19.45 6.40
C SER A 224 4.83 19.49 7.09
N PRO A 225 5.29 18.45 7.83
CA PRO A 225 6.62 18.45 8.44
C PRO A 225 7.77 18.56 7.44
N ILE A 226 7.59 18.05 6.22
CA ILE A 226 8.61 18.17 5.16
C ILE A 226 8.78 19.64 4.75
N ARG A 227 7.64 20.36 4.58
CA ARG A 227 7.67 21.75 4.11
C ARG A 227 8.28 22.74 5.10
N ILE A 228 8.24 22.43 6.40
CA ILE A 228 8.82 23.25 7.45
C ILE A 228 10.24 22.83 7.84
N ASP A 229 10.74 21.70 7.33
CA ASP A 229 12.14 21.30 7.52
C ASP A 229 13.05 22.23 6.70
N PRO A 230 13.99 22.97 7.32
CA PRO A 230 14.88 23.89 6.60
C PRO A 230 15.71 23.21 5.52
N LYS A 231 16.03 21.92 5.68
CA LYS A 231 16.82 21.12 4.73
C LYS A 231 16.05 20.80 3.47
N TRP A 232 14.71 20.86 3.48
CA TRP A 232 13.89 20.69 2.27
C TRP A 232 14.18 21.80 1.24
N ASN A 233 14.55 23.02 1.71
CA ASN A 233 15.01 24.12 0.88
C ASN A 233 14.07 24.38 -0.33
N GLY A 234 12.74 24.41 -0.09
CA GLY A 234 11.77 24.62 -1.17
C GLY A 234 11.80 23.54 -2.25
N GLY A 235 12.27 22.34 -1.93
CA GLY A 235 12.38 21.19 -2.85
C GLY A 235 13.72 21.06 -3.56
N ASP A 236 14.65 22.02 -3.38
CA ASP A 236 15.99 22.00 -3.98
C ASP A 236 17.05 21.48 -3.00
N TYR A 237 16.96 20.19 -2.64
CA TYR A 237 17.87 19.52 -1.69
C TYR A 237 18.70 18.40 -2.34
N TYR A 238 18.46 18.02 -3.57
CA TYR A 238 19.23 16.95 -4.24
C TYR A 238 20.70 17.33 -4.37
N GLY A 239 21.59 16.44 -3.89
CA GLY A 239 23.03 16.70 -3.80
C GLY A 239 23.45 17.58 -2.61
N ARG A 240 22.53 17.84 -1.66
CA ARG A 240 22.76 18.55 -0.39
C ARG A 240 22.33 17.68 0.79
N GLU A 241 22.25 18.26 1.98
CA GLU A 241 21.66 17.62 3.15
C GLU A 241 20.15 17.46 2.96
N GLU A 242 19.65 16.23 3.16
CA GLU A 242 18.25 15.90 2.91
C GLU A 242 17.36 16.18 4.14
N PRO A 243 16.06 16.49 3.96
CA PRO A 243 15.12 16.78 5.02
C PRO A 243 14.65 15.50 5.73
N VAL A 244 15.57 14.69 6.24
CA VAL A 244 15.27 13.37 6.83
C VAL A 244 14.43 13.48 8.10
N ASP A 245 14.55 14.56 8.86
CA ASP A 245 13.80 14.81 10.09
C ASP A 245 12.34 15.12 9.73
N GLY A 246 12.10 16.01 8.77
CA GLY A 246 10.77 16.31 8.26
C GLY A 246 10.08 15.08 7.66
N VAL A 247 10.81 14.28 6.86
CA VAL A 247 10.30 13.01 6.31
C VAL A 247 9.97 12.01 7.43
N GLY A 248 10.82 11.90 8.45
CA GLY A 248 10.59 11.02 9.60
C GLY A 248 9.32 11.39 10.37
N GLN A 249 9.10 12.67 10.64
CA GLN A 249 7.88 13.16 11.29
C GLN A 249 6.65 12.99 10.39
N ALA A 250 6.75 13.23 9.10
CA ALA A 250 5.69 12.97 8.13
C ALA A 250 5.25 11.49 8.16
N LEU A 251 6.19 10.57 8.12
CA LEU A 251 5.92 9.13 8.16
C LEU A 251 5.40 8.65 9.53
N LYS A 252 5.77 9.33 10.63
CA LYS A 252 5.18 9.13 11.96
C LYS A 252 3.68 9.48 11.94
N ILE A 253 3.32 10.64 11.37
CA ILE A 253 1.91 11.06 11.23
C ILE A 253 1.14 10.06 10.40
N VAL A 254 1.64 9.66 9.22
CA VAL A 254 1.04 8.61 8.40
C VAL A 254 0.81 7.33 9.20
N THR A 255 1.78 6.96 10.05
CA THR A 255 1.69 5.71 10.82
C THR A 255 0.58 5.76 11.86
N ILE A 256 0.42 6.87 12.61
CA ILE A 256 -0.64 6.96 13.61
C ILE A 256 -2.01 7.12 12.97
N ASP A 257 -2.16 7.92 11.92
CA ASP A 257 -3.42 8.14 11.24
C ASP A 257 -3.97 6.88 10.56
N THR A 258 -3.08 6.00 10.09
CA THR A 258 -3.48 4.71 9.51
C THR A 258 -3.80 3.64 10.54
N ARG A 259 -3.68 3.93 11.84
CA ARG A 259 -4.04 3.02 12.94
C ARG A 259 -5.33 3.48 13.64
N HIS A 260 -5.96 2.54 14.31
CA HIS A 260 -7.08 2.81 15.21
C HIS A 260 -6.58 2.91 16.65
N TRP A 261 -7.23 3.73 17.49
CA TRP A 261 -6.87 3.90 18.90
C TRP A 261 -6.85 2.56 19.65
N GLY A 262 -7.75 1.62 19.31
CA GLY A 262 -7.76 0.29 19.95
C GLY A 262 -6.48 -0.51 19.72
N TRP A 263 -5.80 -0.33 18.55
CA TRP A 263 -4.46 -0.87 18.36
C TRP A 263 -3.45 -0.23 19.30
N ALA A 264 -3.49 1.09 19.46
CA ALA A 264 -2.56 1.79 20.33
C ALA A 264 -2.71 1.36 21.79
N ASP A 265 -3.94 1.24 22.28
CA ASP A 265 -4.24 0.76 23.62
C ASP A 265 -3.69 -0.65 23.88
N LYS A 266 -3.90 -1.56 22.94
CA LYS A 266 -3.40 -2.95 23.06
C LYS A 266 -1.88 -3.04 23.00
N ALA A 267 -1.24 -2.28 22.08
CA ALA A 267 0.20 -2.36 21.88
C ALA A 267 0.98 -1.67 22.99
N PHE A 268 0.54 -0.51 23.45
CA PHE A 268 1.29 0.37 24.32
C PHE A 268 0.62 0.61 25.69
N GLY A 269 -0.69 0.78 25.74
CA GLY A 269 -1.36 1.27 26.95
C GLY A 269 -0.72 2.58 27.42
N TYR A 270 -0.51 2.72 28.72
CA TYR A 270 0.11 3.90 29.34
C TYR A 270 1.60 3.67 29.70
N LYS A 271 2.31 2.87 28.88
CA LYS A 271 3.70 2.49 29.15
C LYS A 271 4.68 3.63 28.84
N TRP A 272 5.71 3.74 29.66
CA TRP A 272 6.83 4.65 29.43
C TRP A 272 7.85 4.03 28.47
N ALA A 273 8.57 4.86 27.74
CA ALA A 273 9.64 4.40 26.83
C ALA A 273 10.82 3.79 27.61
N ASP A 274 11.15 4.41 28.75
CA ASP A 274 12.09 3.90 29.73
C ASP A 274 11.35 3.79 31.06
N PRO A 275 11.21 2.60 31.66
CA PRO A 275 10.52 2.42 32.94
C PRO A 275 11.12 3.21 34.11
N ALA A 276 12.38 3.66 34.02
CA ALA A 276 13.05 4.47 35.05
C ALA A 276 12.84 5.99 34.88
N ARG A 277 12.20 6.42 33.76
CA ARG A 277 12.07 7.84 33.43
C ARG A 277 10.60 8.23 33.32
N ASP A 278 10.05 8.75 34.42
CA ASP A 278 8.66 9.21 34.51
C ASP A 278 8.41 10.38 33.55
N PRO A 279 7.48 10.25 32.56
CA PRO A 279 7.08 11.36 31.69
C PRO A 279 6.51 12.58 32.43
N GLY A 280 6.01 12.41 33.64
CA GLY A 280 5.53 13.52 34.47
C GLY A 280 6.65 14.30 35.17
N ALA A 281 7.89 13.78 35.23
CA ALA A 281 9.01 14.42 35.87
C ALA A 281 9.76 15.41 34.97
N GLU A 282 9.92 15.09 33.69
CA GLU A 282 10.66 15.92 32.71
C GLU A 282 10.03 15.81 31.29
N LEU A 283 10.02 16.94 30.56
CA LEU A 283 9.50 16.97 29.16
C LEU A 283 10.28 16.07 28.21
N SER A 284 11.53 15.74 28.51
CA SER A 284 12.37 14.85 27.72
C SER A 284 12.00 13.38 27.89
N ASN A 285 11.29 13.00 28.95
CA ASN A 285 10.83 11.66 29.22
C ASN A 285 9.59 11.37 28.36
N ARG A 286 9.49 10.14 27.85
CA ARG A 286 8.55 9.84 26.77
C ARG A 286 7.70 8.62 27.08
N PHE A 287 6.50 8.59 26.49
CA PHE A 287 5.70 7.38 26.41
C PHE A 287 6.24 6.42 25.35
N ALA A 288 6.01 5.13 25.53
CA ALA A 288 6.51 4.08 24.65
C ALA A 288 6.02 4.25 23.20
N ILE A 289 4.79 4.71 22.99
CA ILE A 289 4.23 4.96 21.67
C ILE A 289 4.98 6.09 20.93
N GLU A 290 5.34 7.16 21.61
CA GLU A 290 6.08 8.29 21.02
C GLU A 290 7.44 7.85 20.49
N ASP A 291 8.22 7.15 21.33
CA ASP A 291 9.54 6.65 20.98
C ASP A 291 9.49 5.62 19.85
N THR A 292 8.51 4.70 19.89
CA THR A 292 8.34 3.69 18.87
C THR A 292 7.98 4.28 17.50
N LEU A 293 7.07 5.25 17.46
CA LEU A 293 6.66 5.88 16.21
C LEU A 293 7.75 6.79 15.64
N ASP A 294 8.53 7.47 16.46
CA ASP A 294 9.69 8.24 16.02
C ASP A 294 10.75 7.34 15.37
N LYS A 295 11.08 6.22 16.00
CA LYS A 295 12.01 5.22 15.45
C LYS A 295 11.51 4.61 14.14
N ALA A 296 10.22 4.33 14.05
CA ALA A 296 9.60 3.81 12.84
C ALA A 296 9.65 4.84 11.70
N GLY A 297 9.31 6.11 11.99
CA GLY A 297 9.39 7.20 11.03
C GLY A 297 10.83 7.42 10.51
N ALA A 298 11.79 7.53 11.43
CA ALA A 298 13.21 7.68 11.10
C ALA A 298 13.77 6.51 10.29
N THR A 299 13.32 5.28 10.56
CA THR A 299 13.74 4.10 9.79
C THR A 299 13.23 4.15 8.36
N ARG A 300 11.95 4.48 8.17
CA ARG A 300 11.34 4.59 6.84
C ARG A 300 11.87 5.78 6.04
N ALA A 301 12.25 6.88 6.70
CA ALA A 301 12.84 8.05 6.06
C ALA A 301 14.13 7.73 5.27
N LYS A 302 14.85 6.67 5.64
CA LYS A 302 16.08 6.24 4.95
C LYS A 302 15.86 5.87 3.49
N THR A 303 14.68 5.36 3.13
CA THR A 303 14.34 4.96 1.77
C THR A 303 13.40 5.94 1.06
N THR A 304 12.84 6.90 1.80
CA THR A 304 11.82 7.82 1.30
C THR A 304 12.44 9.12 0.76
N ASP A 305 11.96 9.55 -0.40
CA ASP A 305 12.27 10.85 -1.01
C ASP A 305 11.18 11.87 -0.67
N ALA A 306 11.59 13.03 -0.14
CA ALA A 306 10.68 14.07 0.34
C ALA A 306 9.77 14.63 -0.77
N ASN A 307 10.35 15.00 -1.91
CA ASN A 307 9.56 15.54 -3.03
C ASN A 307 8.60 14.49 -3.60
N SER A 308 9.05 13.24 -3.75
CA SER A 308 8.18 12.15 -4.21
C SER A 308 7.00 11.93 -3.26
N MET A 309 7.21 12.07 -1.94
CA MET A 309 6.12 12.00 -0.96
C MET A 309 5.09 13.12 -1.17
N LEU A 310 5.52 14.36 -1.45
CA LEU A 310 4.64 15.48 -1.80
C LEU A 310 3.85 15.22 -3.10
N TYR A 311 4.51 14.69 -4.13
CA TYR A 311 3.87 14.36 -5.41
C TYR A 311 2.86 13.22 -5.27
N MET A 312 3.18 12.17 -4.51
CA MET A 312 2.26 11.08 -4.23
C MET A 312 1.04 11.57 -3.44
N THR A 313 1.24 12.46 -2.46
CA THR A 313 0.15 13.13 -1.74
C THR A 313 -0.76 13.86 -2.73
N LYS A 314 -0.17 14.70 -3.60
CA LYS A 314 -0.93 15.44 -4.60
C LYS A 314 -1.69 14.52 -5.56
N ALA A 315 -1.07 13.42 -6.00
CA ALA A 315 -1.72 12.44 -6.88
C ALA A 315 -2.97 11.81 -6.25
N ASN A 316 -2.94 11.53 -4.93
CA ASN A 316 -4.11 11.06 -4.18
C ASN A 316 -5.17 12.16 -4.02
N GLN A 317 -4.78 13.39 -3.68
CA GLN A 317 -5.69 14.54 -3.52
C GLN A 317 -6.47 14.87 -4.81
N LEU A 318 -5.89 14.59 -5.98
CA LEU A 318 -6.51 14.86 -7.29
C LEU A 318 -7.53 13.80 -7.72
N TYR A 319 -7.71 12.73 -6.92
CA TYR A 319 -8.63 11.66 -7.29
C TYR A 319 -10.08 12.08 -7.23
N ARG A 320 -10.74 12.01 -8.36
CA ARG A 320 -12.19 12.22 -8.49
C ARG A 320 -12.68 11.64 -9.81
N LEU A 321 -13.61 10.72 -9.76
CA LEU A 321 -14.37 10.27 -10.92
C LEU A 321 -15.65 11.08 -11.04
N THR A 322 -15.94 11.55 -12.24
CA THR A 322 -17.21 12.22 -12.57
C THR A 322 -18.37 11.23 -12.58
N ASP A 323 -19.61 11.71 -12.48
CA ASP A 323 -20.80 10.85 -12.59
C ASP A 323 -20.84 10.09 -13.91
N ALA A 324 -20.39 10.72 -14.99
CA ALA A 324 -20.33 10.09 -16.31
C ALA A 324 -19.31 8.95 -16.36
N GLU A 325 -18.15 9.13 -15.73
CA GLU A 325 -17.13 8.08 -15.63
C GLU A 325 -17.60 6.92 -14.76
N VAL A 326 -18.21 7.19 -13.60
CA VAL A 326 -18.78 6.15 -12.72
C VAL A 326 -19.84 5.35 -13.48
N LYS A 327 -20.76 6.03 -14.18
CA LYS A 327 -21.79 5.38 -15.02
C LYS A 327 -21.19 4.58 -16.18
N GLY A 328 -20.01 4.97 -16.65
CA GLY A 328 -19.28 4.26 -17.70
C GLY A 328 -18.60 2.97 -17.26
N ILE A 329 -18.40 2.76 -15.95
CA ILE A 329 -17.77 1.55 -15.41
C ILE A 329 -18.66 0.34 -15.70
N ARG A 330 -18.06 -0.75 -16.18
CA ARG A 330 -18.74 -2.02 -16.50
C ARG A 330 -18.30 -3.14 -15.54
N ALA A 331 -17.21 -2.94 -14.83
CA ALA A 331 -16.65 -3.93 -13.93
C ALA A 331 -17.60 -4.22 -12.75
N LYS A 332 -17.71 -5.48 -12.34
CA LYS A 332 -18.26 -5.81 -11.01
C LYS A 332 -17.29 -5.27 -9.95
N ILE A 333 -17.80 -4.79 -8.81
CA ILE A 333 -16.95 -4.21 -7.77
C ILE A 333 -17.21 -4.93 -6.44
N LEU A 334 -16.13 -5.45 -5.81
CA LEU A 334 -16.13 -5.89 -4.42
C LEU A 334 -15.49 -4.79 -3.57
N PHE A 335 -16.27 -4.16 -2.72
CA PHE A 335 -15.77 -3.22 -1.71
C PHE A 335 -15.37 -3.99 -0.45
N VAL A 336 -14.15 -3.76 0.03
CA VAL A 336 -13.58 -4.43 1.20
C VAL A 336 -13.11 -3.39 2.22
N PRO A 337 -14.03 -2.63 2.86
CA PRO A 337 -13.66 -1.66 3.88
C PRO A 337 -13.21 -2.32 5.18
N SER A 338 -12.43 -1.61 6.00
CA SER A 338 -12.15 -1.97 7.39
C SER A 338 -13.12 -1.24 8.33
N ARG A 339 -13.68 -1.96 9.32
CA ARG A 339 -14.62 -1.38 10.29
C ARG A 339 -14.01 -0.26 11.13
N SER A 340 -12.72 -0.32 11.39
CA SER A 340 -11.99 0.62 12.24
C SER A 340 -11.17 1.64 11.46
N ASP A 341 -11.37 1.76 10.15
CA ASP A 341 -10.63 2.69 9.30
C ASP A 341 -11.01 4.14 9.62
N LEU A 342 -10.03 4.96 9.96
CA LEU A 342 -10.19 6.39 10.26
C LEU A 342 -9.74 7.28 9.08
N VAL A 343 -9.00 6.73 8.11
CA VAL A 343 -8.59 7.45 6.89
C VAL A 343 -9.71 7.44 5.86
N PHE A 344 -10.23 6.24 5.58
CA PHE A 344 -11.40 6.01 4.73
C PHE A 344 -12.45 5.22 5.51
N PRO A 345 -13.28 5.90 6.32
CA PRO A 345 -14.33 5.24 7.09
C PRO A 345 -15.18 4.32 6.22
N PRO A 346 -15.66 3.18 6.75
CA PRO A 346 -16.35 2.16 5.97
C PRO A 346 -17.60 2.71 5.25
N GLU A 347 -18.21 3.77 5.78
CA GLU A 347 -19.35 4.46 5.19
C GLU A 347 -19.07 4.98 3.77
N LEU A 348 -17.81 5.34 3.46
CA LEU A 348 -17.43 5.77 2.11
C LEU A 348 -17.58 4.63 1.10
N SER A 349 -17.08 3.45 1.42
CA SER A 349 -17.24 2.26 0.60
C SER A 349 -18.70 1.80 0.50
N LEU A 350 -19.45 1.84 1.61
CA LEU A 350 -20.89 1.49 1.64
C LEU A 350 -21.71 2.44 0.75
N SER A 351 -21.48 3.74 0.88
CA SER A 351 -22.15 4.75 0.05
C SER A 351 -21.79 4.60 -1.43
N ALA A 352 -20.51 4.31 -1.74
CA ALA A 352 -20.06 4.08 -3.11
C ALA A 352 -20.71 2.82 -3.71
N ALA A 353 -20.80 1.72 -2.95
CA ALA A 353 -21.48 0.50 -3.38
C ALA A 353 -22.97 0.75 -3.67
N GLN A 354 -23.65 1.46 -2.77
CA GLN A 354 -25.06 1.84 -2.96
C GLN A 354 -25.25 2.71 -4.21
N ARG A 355 -24.45 3.78 -4.37
CA ARG A 355 -24.49 4.67 -5.53
C ARG A 355 -24.26 3.91 -6.83
N TYR A 356 -23.28 3.02 -6.86
CA TYR A 356 -22.96 2.20 -8.05
C TYR A 356 -24.11 1.29 -8.43
N THR A 357 -24.72 0.61 -7.44
CA THR A 357 -25.87 -0.27 -7.67
C THR A 357 -27.10 0.51 -8.17
N GLN A 358 -27.35 1.70 -7.63
CA GLN A 358 -28.43 2.60 -8.11
C GLN A 358 -28.24 3.04 -9.55
N GLN A 359 -27.00 3.07 -10.04
CA GLN A 359 -26.68 3.39 -11.44
C GLN A 359 -26.67 2.15 -12.35
N GLY A 360 -27.10 0.98 -11.84
CA GLY A 360 -27.18 -0.27 -12.59
C GLY A 360 -25.91 -1.12 -12.56
N GLY A 361 -24.89 -0.73 -11.78
CA GLY A 361 -23.69 -1.51 -11.58
C GLY A 361 -23.90 -2.68 -10.59
N VAL A 362 -22.95 -3.61 -10.57
CA VAL A 362 -22.93 -4.77 -9.64
C VAL A 362 -21.89 -4.51 -8.58
N ALA A 363 -22.33 -4.38 -7.32
CA ALA A 363 -21.46 -4.20 -6.16
C ALA A 363 -21.73 -5.23 -5.08
N GLU A 364 -20.67 -5.73 -4.46
CA GLU A 364 -20.69 -6.57 -3.25
C GLU A 364 -19.86 -5.86 -2.17
N VAL A 365 -20.12 -6.18 -0.91
CA VAL A 365 -19.37 -5.63 0.25
C VAL A 365 -18.95 -6.76 1.17
N ALA A 366 -17.66 -6.76 1.57
CA ALA A 366 -17.09 -7.67 2.55
C ALA A 366 -16.25 -6.88 3.57
N ILE A 367 -16.77 -6.70 4.79
CA ILE A 367 -16.15 -5.83 5.80
C ILE A 367 -15.06 -6.59 6.55
N ILE A 368 -13.86 -6.00 6.66
CA ILE A 368 -12.78 -6.53 7.52
C ILE A 368 -13.05 -6.07 8.95
N ASP A 369 -13.28 -7.02 9.84
CA ASP A 369 -13.40 -6.77 11.28
C ASP A 369 -12.02 -6.78 11.95
N GLY A 370 -11.79 -5.79 12.83
CA GLY A 370 -10.55 -5.63 13.58
C GLY A 370 -10.36 -4.20 14.07
N ASP A 371 -9.33 -3.98 14.84
CA ASP A 371 -8.96 -2.67 15.41
C ASP A 371 -7.59 -2.15 14.91
N GLY A 372 -7.10 -2.70 13.81
CA GLY A 372 -5.87 -2.26 13.17
C GLY A 372 -6.00 -0.97 12.35
N GLY A 373 -7.23 -0.44 12.20
CA GLY A 373 -7.49 0.78 11.42
C GLY A 373 -7.43 0.55 9.92
N HIS A 374 -6.90 1.54 9.21
CA HIS A 374 -6.67 1.49 7.77
C HIS A 374 -5.77 0.32 7.35
N LEU A 375 -4.80 -0.05 8.23
CA LEU A 375 -3.87 -1.13 7.91
C LEU A 375 -4.48 -2.54 7.92
N GLU A 376 -5.75 -2.72 8.34
CA GLU A 376 -6.45 -4.01 8.22
C GLU A 376 -6.49 -4.50 6.77
N GLY A 377 -6.71 -3.61 5.80
CA GLY A 377 -6.74 -3.96 4.38
C GLY A 377 -5.37 -4.29 3.76
N ILE A 378 -4.28 -3.98 4.46
CA ILE A 378 -2.92 -4.29 4.02
C ILE A 378 -2.40 -5.53 4.74
N LEU A 379 -2.48 -5.55 6.08
CA LEU A 379 -1.88 -6.59 6.91
C LEU A 379 -2.80 -7.79 7.15
N ASN A 380 -4.11 -7.58 7.11
CA ASN A 380 -5.12 -8.55 7.51
C ASN A 380 -6.18 -8.82 6.44
N VAL A 381 -5.94 -8.44 5.18
CA VAL A 381 -6.84 -8.64 4.04
C VAL A 381 -7.24 -10.12 3.86
N ALA A 382 -6.40 -11.04 4.29
CA ALA A 382 -6.67 -12.49 4.28
C ALA A 382 -7.94 -12.87 5.06
N LYS A 383 -8.41 -12.05 6.01
CA LYS A 383 -9.72 -12.22 6.68
C LYS A 383 -10.89 -12.24 5.68
N GLN A 384 -10.74 -11.62 4.52
CA GLN A 384 -11.70 -11.62 3.43
C GLN A 384 -11.23 -12.44 2.22
N GLY A 385 -10.25 -13.30 2.42
CA GLY A 385 -9.66 -14.12 1.35
C GLY A 385 -10.71 -14.96 0.60
N GLU A 386 -11.63 -15.61 1.31
CA GLU A 386 -12.68 -16.42 0.67
C GLU A 386 -13.71 -15.57 -0.09
N ALA A 387 -14.05 -14.38 0.42
CA ALA A 387 -14.91 -13.45 -0.30
C ALA A 387 -14.22 -12.96 -1.62
N ILE A 388 -12.94 -12.66 -1.56
CA ILE A 388 -12.13 -12.29 -2.74
C ILE A 388 -12.08 -13.46 -3.73
N ARG A 389 -11.77 -14.67 -3.27
CA ARG A 389 -11.75 -15.90 -4.11
C ARG A 389 -13.10 -16.12 -4.81
N ALA A 390 -14.18 -16.10 -4.05
CA ALA A 390 -15.52 -16.31 -4.58
C ALA A 390 -15.90 -15.23 -5.61
N PHE A 391 -15.54 -13.98 -5.35
CA PHE A 391 -15.80 -12.87 -6.26
C PHE A 391 -15.00 -12.99 -7.57
N LEU A 392 -13.76 -13.40 -7.53
CA LEU A 392 -12.92 -13.62 -8.71
C LEU A 392 -13.38 -14.79 -9.57
N SER A 393 -14.13 -15.73 -8.99
CA SER A 393 -14.61 -16.97 -9.67
C SER A 393 -15.95 -16.80 -10.36
N LYS A 394 -16.69 -15.70 -10.14
CA LYS A 394 -17.99 -15.35 -10.74
C LYS A 394 -17.84 -14.79 -12.14
#